data_1585fbabf36c85941330b5dbf3c35ab8
#
_entry.id   1585fbabf36c85941330b5dbf3c35ab8
#
_cell.length_a   1.000
_cell.length_b   1.000
_cell.length_c   1.000
_cell.angle_alpha   90.00
_cell.angle_beta   90.00
_cell.angle_gamma   90.00
#
_symmetry.space_group_name_H-M   'P 1'
#
loop_
_entity.id
_entity.type
_entity.pdbx_description
1 polymer ?
#
loop_
_entity_poly.entity_id
_entity_poly.type
_entity_poly.pdbx_seq_one_letter_code
_entity_poly.pdbx_strand_id
1 'polypeptide(L)'
;MSAHPHAHPPLRGGQPLQLDLSPAVATALRSARRYLLDDGTPLYALAFDAERFQPQAFAAAAIACPDSVARSVRKRQAEFLFGRLAARLALGEALGPAQAQAEIAIGTAREPRWPAGSLGSISHSGGCAAAVALPTGQAQGIGIDLERLLAPAAREAVLSMAIDAQEADLLAAAADPQWSHDALLTALFSAKESLFKAAFGAVGRYFDFEAARVCGVDLARQRLRLRLTETLCAQFAEGQVCEIGFARLDLDSQLVLTHYAW
;
A
#
# COMPACT_ATOMS: atom_id res chain seq x y z
N MET A 1 -5.66 -36.03 -10.24
CA MET A 1 -4.59 -35.00 -10.36
C MET A 1 -5.26 -33.74 -10.82
N SER A 2 -5.71 -32.91 -9.87
CA SER A 2 -6.27 -31.58 -10.17
C SER A 2 -5.10 -30.62 -10.38
N ALA A 3 -5.01 -30.08 -11.61
CA ALA A 3 -4.09 -28.99 -11.90
C ALA A 3 -4.47 -27.80 -11.00
N HIS A 4 -3.60 -27.46 -10.05
CA HIS A 4 -3.73 -26.19 -9.35
C HIS A 4 -3.58 -25.08 -10.38
N PRO A 5 -4.50 -24.12 -10.44
CA PRO A 5 -4.33 -22.96 -11.31
C PRO A 5 -2.99 -22.31 -10.93
N HIS A 6 -2.17 -22.00 -11.92
CA HIS A 6 -0.90 -21.31 -11.72
C HIS A 6 -1.20 -20.00 -11.00
N ALA A 7 -0.87 -19.95 -9.72
CA ALA A 7 -1.03 -18.73 -8.92
C ALA A 7 -0.14 -17.67 -9.56
N HIS A 8 -0.76 -16.59 -9.98
CA HIS A 8 -0.01 -15.43 -10.50
C HIS A 8 0.84 -14.81 -9.37
N PRO A 9 2.01 -14.23 -9.69
CA PRO A 9 2.78 -13.51 -8.69
C PRO A 9 1.95 -12.32 -8.16
N PRO A 10 2.17 -11.90 -6.90
CA PRO A 10 1.39 -10.83 -6.25
C PRO A 10 1.40 -9.50 -7.00
N LEU A 11 2.44 -9.27 -7.80
CA LEU A 11 2.60 -8.07 -8.60
C LEU A 11 3.14 -8.43 -9.99
N ARG A 12 2.52 -7.88 -11.03
CA ARG A 12 2.92 -8.08 -12.42
C ARG A 12 3.02 -6.74 -13.13
N GLY A 13 3.83 -6.67 -14.18
CA GLY A 13 3.92 -5.50 -15.04
C GLY A 13 5.09 -4.61 -14.66
N GLY A 14 4.86 -3.41 -14.20
CA GLY A 14 5.87 -2.36 -14.07
C GLY A 14 6.00 -1.57 -15.36
N GLN A 15 4.90 -1.43 -16.10
CA GLN A 15 4.87 -0.66 -17.33
C GLN A 15 5.12 0.81 -17.06
N PRO A 16 6.15 1.42 -17.68
CA PRO A 16 6.38 2.86 -17.56
C PRO A 16 5.18 3.65 -18.09
N LEU A 17 4.83 4.72 -17.38
CA LEU A 17 3.80 5.66 -17.79
C LEU A 17 4.40 7.00 -18.14
N GLN A 18 3.97 7.56 -19.25
CA GLN A 18 4.18 8.96 -19.55
C GLN A 18 2.94 9.74 -19.12
N LEU A 19 3.12 10.67 -18.20
CA LEU A 19 2.04 11.50 -17.68
C LEU A 19 2.19 12.90 -18.26
N ASP A 20 1.10 13.42 -18.79
CA ASP A 20 1.02 14.82 -19.20
C ASP A 20 0.78 15.68 -17.96
N LEU A 21 1.87 16.22 -17.40
CA LEU A 21 1.89 16.99 -16.17
C LEU A 21 2.42 18.39 -16.42
N SER A 22 1.88 19.33 -15.68
CA SER A 22 2.46 20.68 -15.66
C SER A 22 3.92 20.64 -15.18
N PRO A 23 4.77 21.59 -15.61
CA PRO A 23 6.17 21.66 -15.17
C PRO A 23 6.33 21.68 -13.65
N ALA A 24 5.40 22.30 -12.92
CA ALA A 24 5.43 22.39 -11.46
C ALA A 24 5.30 21.02 -10.78
N VAL A 25 4.58 20.07 -11.39
CA VAL A 25 4.46 18.70 -10.89
C VAL A 25 5.60 17.82 -11.44
N ALA A 26 5.86 17.94 -12.75
CA ALA A 26 6.86 17.14 -13.45
C ALA A 26 8.27 17.29 -12.89
N THR A 27 8.64 18.47 -12.38
CA THR A 27 9.97 18.73 -11.80
C THR A 27 10.30 17.80 -10.65
N ALA A 28 9.32 17.42 -9.84
CA ALA A 28 9.50 16.51 -8.71
C ALA A 28 9.26 15.04 -9.06
N LEU A 29 8.54 14.73 -10.15
CA LEU A 29 8.32 13.34 -10.57
C LEU A 29 9.61 12.75 -11.15
N ARG A 30 10.01 11.58 -10.70
CA ARG A 30 11.14 10.81 -11.24
C ARG A 30 10.68 9.78 -12.27
N SER A 31 9.63 9.02 -11.92
CA SER A 31 9.04 8.02 -12.80
C SER A 31 7.63 7.65 -12.35
N ALA A 32 6.86 7.11 -13.25
CA ALA A 32 5.53 6.57 -13.01
C ALA A 32 5.42 5.18 -13.63
N ARG A 33 4.80 4.24 -12.93
CA ARG A 33 4.59 2.88 -13.40
C ARG A 33 3.19 2.37 -13.06
N ARG A 34 2.69 1.52 -13.94
CA ARG A 34 1.46 0.76 -13.75
C ARG A 34 1.78 -0.71 -13.57
N TYR A 35 1.24 -1.30 -12.53
CA TYR A 35 1.32 -2.72 -12.21
C TYR A 35 -0.07 -3.33 -12.20
N LEU A 36 -0.12 -4.65 -12.14
CA LEU A 36 -1.33 -5.41 -11.85
C LEU A 36 -1.07 -6.25 -10.61
N LEU A 37 -1.97 -6.19 -9.63
CA LEU A 37 -2.03 -7.16 -8.54
C LEU A 37 -2.41 -8.54 -9.11
N ASP A 38 -2.30 -9.59 -8.32
CA ASP A 38 -2.60 -10.96 -8.76
C ASP A 38 -4.05 -11.18 -9.19
N ASP A 39 -4.99 -10.44 -8.61
CA ASP A 39 -6.41 -10.40 -8.99
C ASP A 39 -6.71 -9.57 -10.24
N GLY A 40 -5.68 -8.94 -10.82
CA GLY A 40 -5.79 -8.05 -11.98
C GLY A 40 -6.07 -6.59 -11.65
N THR A 41 -6.19 -6.23 -10.37
CA THR A 41 -6.40 -4.83 -9.95
C THR A 41 -5.21 -3.96 -10.35
N PRO A 42 -5.44 -2.84 -11.08
CA PRO A 42 -4.38 -1.91 -11.42
C PRO A 42 -3.85 -1.17 -10.20
N LEU A 43 -2.52 -1.11 -10.11
CA LEU A 43 -1.80 -0.34 -9.10
C LEU A 43 -0.92 0.69 -9.80
N TYR A 44 -1.01 1.92 -9.36
CA TYR A 44 -0.18 3.03 -9.84
C TYR A 44 0.85 3.41 -8.80
N ALA A 45 2.13 3.47 -9.21
CA ALA A 45 3.24 3.87 -8.36
C ALA A 45 4.03 5.02 -9.01
N LEU A 46 4.25 6.07 -8.22
CA LEU A 46 4.93 7.30 -8.63
C LEU A 46 6.16 7.52 -7.74
N ALA A 47 7.35 7.48 -8.33
CA ALA A 47 8.58 7.87 -7.64
C ALA A 47 8.79 9.38 -7.79
N PHE A 48 9.13 10.05 -6.71
CA PHE A 48 9.29 11.49 -6.67
C PHE A 48 10.49 11.93 -5.81
N ASP A 49 10.90 13.17 -6.02
CA ASP A 49 11.94 13.84 -5.25
C ASP A 49 11.32 14.96 -4.41
N ALA A 50 11.24 14.75 -3.10
CA ALA A 50 10.65 15.70 -2.19
C ALA A 50 11.45 17.02 -2.10
N GLU A 51 12.75 16.99 -2.40
CA GLU A 51 13.58 18.22 -2.41
C GLU A 51 13.25 19.13 -3.60
N ARG A 52 12.78 18.54 -4.70
CA ARG A 52 12.35 19.27 -5.90
C ARG A 52 10.88 19.67 -5.86
N PHE A 53 10.12 19.15 -4.90
CA PHE A 53 8.71 19.49 -4.77
C PHE A 53 8.54 20.96 -4.38
N GLN A 54 7.53 21.59 -4.99
CA GLN A 54 7.11 22.96 -4.70
C GLN A 54 5.61 23.01 -4.40
N PRO A 55 5.15 23.80 -3.41
CA PRO A 55 3.72 23.85 -3.04
C PRO A 55 2.77 24.23 -4.18
N GLN A 56 3.25 24.99 -5.19
CA GLN A 56 2.47 25.35 -6.38
C GLN A 56 2.02 24.13 -7.19
N ALA A 57 2.67 22.96 -7.00
CA ALA A 57 2.28 21.71 -7.64
C ALA A 57 0.85 21.27 -7.26
N PHE A 58 0.34 21.64 -6.09
CA PHE A 58 -1.04 21.36 -5.68
C PHE A 58 -2.04 22.05 -6.63
N ALA A 59 -1.90 23.35 -6.81
CA ALA A 59 -2.76 24.10 -7.72
C ALA A 59 -2.61 23.62 -9.17
N ALA A 60 -1.38 23.35 -9.61
CA ALA A 60 -1.07 22.89 -10.96
C ALA A 60 -1.62 21.49 -11.26
N ALA A 61 -1.77 20.63 -10.25
CA ALA A 61 -2.41 19.32 -10.34
C ALA A 61 -3.92 19.36 -10.07
N ALA A 62 -4.49 20.53 -9.75
CA ALA A 62 -5.86 20.68 -9.27
C ALA A 62 -6.19 19.72 -8.10
N ILE A 63 -5.23 19.53 -7.17
CA ILE A 63 -5.39 18.74 -5.95
C ILE A 63 -5.49 19.70 -4.76
N ALA A 64 -6.57 19.60 -3.98
CA ALA A 64 -6.72 20.41 -2.78
C ALA A 64 -5.62 20.07 -1.76
N CYS A 65 -4.99 21.10 -1.18
CA CYS A 65 -4.02 20.95 -0.11
C CYS A 65 -4.70 21.27 1.22
N PRO A 66 -5.03 20.26 2.06
CA PRO A 66 -5.63 20.52 3.37
C PRO A 66 -4.66 21.30 4.27
N ASP A 67 -5.21 22.14 5.16
CA ASP A 67 -4.43 22.97 6.09
C ASP A 67 -3.41 22.16 6.92
N SER A 68 -3.79 20.95 7.35
CA SER A 68 -2.90 20.06 8.09
C SER A 68 -1.70 19.61 7.26
N VAL A 69 -1.87 19.44 5.94
CA VAL A 69 -0.80 19.12 4.99
C VAL A 69 0.02 20.35 4.66
N ALA A 70 -0.64 21.49 4.41
CA ALA A 70 0.04 22.75 4.08
C ALA A 70 1.03 23.18 5.18
N ARG A 71 0.68 22.92 6.45
CA ARG A 71 1.55 23.21 7.61
C ARG A 71 2.61 22.13 7.89
N SER A 72 2.64 21.04 7.14
CA SER A 72 3.61 19.97 7.34
C SER A 72 4.93 20.24 6.59
N VAL A 73 5.93 19.40 6.84
CA VAL A 73 7.21 19.47 6.13
C VAL A 73 7.04 19.13 4.65
N ARG A 74 7.95 19.65 3.81
CA ARG A 74 7.93 19.49 2.35
C ARG A 74 7.76 18.03 1.91
N LYS A 75 8.48 17.10 2.58
CA LYS A 75 8.36 15.67 2.32
C LYS A 75 6.91 15.19 2.44
N ARG A 76 6.21 15.56 3.51
CA ARG A 76 4.81 15.16 3.75
C ARG A 76 3.85 15.75 2.73
N GLN A 77 4.09 17.00 2.31
CA GLN A 77 3.32 17.64 1.24
C GLN A 77 3.49 16.91 -0.08
N ALA A 78 4.73 16.54 -0.46
CA ALA A 78 5.01 15.76 -1.66
C ALA A 78 4.35 14.37 -1.62
N GLU A 79 4.48 13.66 -0.51
CA GLU A 79 3.81 12.35 -0.29
C GLU A 79 2.29 12.45 -0.50
N PHE A 80 1.67 13.49 0.05
CA PHE A 80 0.24 13.71 -0.12
C PHE A 80 -0.14 13.98 -1.57
N LEU A 81 0.57 14.91 -2.25
CA LEU A 81 0.31 15.22 -3.64
C LEU A 81 0.43 13.97 -4.53
N PHE A 82 1.57 13.28 -4.47
CA PHE A 82 1.83 12.13 -5.33
C PHE A 82 0.94 10.93 -4.97
N GLY A 83 0.56 10.76 -3.71
CA GLY A 83 -0.44 9.78 -3.30
C GLY A 83 -1.82 10.06 -3.91
N ARG A 84 -2.25 11.31 -3.91
CA ARG A 84 -3.52 11.71 -4.54
C ARG A 84 -3.46 11.61 -6.07
N LEU A 85 -2.31 11.92 -6.67
CA LEU A 85 -2.11 11.76 -8.11
C LEU A 85 -2.17 10.29 -8.53
N ALA A 86 -1.49 9.40 -7.81
CA ALA A 86 -1.59 7.95 -8.03
C ALA A 86 -3.04 7.44 -7.89
N ALA A 87 -3.75 7.91 -6.87
CA ALA A 87 -5.14 7.54 -6.64
C ALA A 87 -6.09 8.03 -7.74
N ARG A 88 -5.85 9.21 -8.33
CA ARG A 88 -6.60 9.70 -9.50
C ARG A 88 -6.40 8.83 -10.73
N LEU A 89 -5.15 8.39 -10.97
CA LEU A 89 -4.86 7.45 -12.05
C LEU A 89 -5.61 6.13 -11.85
N ALA A 90 -5.59 5.59 -10.63
CA ALA A 90 -6.30 4.37 -10.28
C ALA A 90 -7.83 4.53 -10.45
N LEU A 91 -8.41 5.64 -9.98
CA LEU A 91 -9.84 5.93 -10.16
C LEU A 91 -10.21 6.07 -11.64
N GLY A 92 -9.38 6.75 -12.42
CA GLY A 92 -9.62 6.94 -13.86
C GLY A 92 -9.66 5.62 -14.62
N GLU A 93 -8.82 4.65 -14.27
CA GLU A 93 -8.85 3.31 -14.87
C GLU A 93 -10.03 2.48 -14.35
N ALA A 94 -10.31 2.51 -13.05
CA ALA A 94 -11.35 1.68 -12.43
C ALA A 94 -12.77 2.13 -12.80
N LEU A 95 -13.01 3.44 -12.91
CA LEU A 95 -14.37 4.04 -13.00
C LEU A 95 -14.55 4.99 -14.19
N GLY A 96 -13.51 5.13 -15.00
CA GLY A 96 -13.51 6.01 -16.16
C GLY A 96 -12.98 7.42 -15.90
N PRO A 97 -12.64 8.16 -16.97
CA PRO A 97 -11.88 9.41 -16.90
C PRO A 97 -12.59 10.54 -16.13
N ALA A 98 -13.92 10.54 -16.05
CA ALA A 98 -14.65 11.50 -15.26
C ALA A 98 -14.32 11.42 -13.77
N GLN A 99 -14.05 10.22 -13.25
CA GLN A 99 -13.70 9.99 -11.85
C GLN A 99 -12.21 10.29 -11.53
N ALA A 100 -11.37 10.38 -12.56
CA ALA A 100 -9.96 10.74 -12.39
C ALA A 100 -9.75 12.14 -11.76
N GLN A 101 -10.75 13.02 -11.83
CA GLN A 101 -10.70 14.36 -11.22
C GLN A 101 -11.42 14.45 -9.86
N ALA A 102 -12.02 13.35 -9.40
CA ALA A 102 -12.74 13.35 -8.13
C ALA A 102 -11.80 13.65 -6.95
N GLU A 103 -12.29 14.40 -6.00
CA GLU A 103 -11.56 14.69 -4.77
C GLU A 103 -11.55 13.46 -3.86
N ILE A 104 -10.39 13.13 -3.33
CA ILE A 104 -10.21 12.12 -2.29
C ILE A 104 -9.86 12.85 -1.00
N ALA A 105 -10.89 13.17 -0.22
CA ALA A 105 -10.74 13.94 1.02
C ALA A 105 -10.05 13.12 2.12
N ILE A 106 -9.72 13.78 3.24
CA ILE A 106 -9.24 13.13 4.46
C ILE A 106 -10.43 12.93 5.40
N GLY A 107 -10.65 11.72 5.87
CA GLY A 107 -11.68 11.40 6.86
C GLY A 107 -11.26 11.74 8.29
N THR A 108 -12.15 11.51 9.23
CA THR A 108 -11.94 11.83 10.66
C THR A 108 -10.84 10.99 11.32
N ALA A 109 -10.63 9.75 10.87
CA ALA A 109 -9.55 8.88 11.29
C ALA A 109 -8.30 9.01 10.37
N ARG A 110 -8.23 10.08 9.55
CA ARG A 110 -7.19 10.36 8.55
C ARG A 110 -7.17 9.40 7.36
N GLU A 111 -8.16 8.55 7.24
CA GLU A 111 -8.36 7.65 6.10
C GLU A 111 -8.68 8.43 4.82
N PRO A 112 -8.32 7.94 3.62
CA PRO A 112 -8.78 8.53 2.37
C PRO A 112 -10.29 8.26 2.20
N ARG A 113 -11.07 9.30 1.99
CA ARG A 113 -12.50 9.18 1.67
C ARG A 113 -12.68 9.11 0.16
N TRP A 114 -12.93 7.91 -0.31
CA TRP A 114 -13.10 7.64 -1.73
C TRP A 114 -14.44 8.16 -2.24
N PRO A 115 -14.53 8.57 -3.52
CA PRO A 115 -15.79 8.96 -4.14
C PRO A 115 -16.83 7.84 -4.08
N ALA A 116 -18.12 8.23 -4.11
CA ALA A 116 -19.22 7.27 -4.14
C ALA A 116 -19.05 6.28 -5.31
N GLY A 117 -19.33 4.99 -5.04
CA GLY A 117 -19.17 3.93 -6.03
C GLY A 117 -17.73 3.40 -6.14
N SER A 118 -16.79 3.84 -5.30
CA SER A 118 -15.42 3.36 -5.28
C SER A 118 -14.92 3.03 -3.89
N LEU A 119 -13.90 2.20 -3.85
CA LEU A 119 -13.03 1.95 -2.71
C LEU A 119 -11.57 1.89 -3.20
N GLY A 120 -10.63 2.04 -2.29
CA GLY A 120 -9.23 1.99 -2.67
C GLY A 120 -8.29 2.16 -1.47
N SER A 121 -7.00 2.19 -1.76
CA SER A 121 -5.97 2.35 -0.76
C SER A 121 -4.80 3.16 -1.32
N ILE A 122 -4.17 3.96 -0.45
CA ILE A 122 -3.00 4.77 -0.77
C ILE A 122 -1.91 4.47 0.24
N SER A 123 -0.69 4.33 -0.23
CA SER A 123 0.49 4.26 0.63
C SER A 123 1.66 5.04 0.05
N HIS A 124 2.64 5.38 0.88
CA HIS A 124 3.85 6.07 0.45
C HIS A 124 5.03 5.76 1.39
N SER A 125 6.18 5.53 0.83
CA SER A 125 7.44 5.36 1.55
C SER A 125 8.63 5.66 0.63
N GLY A 126 9.73 6.16 1.18
CA GLY A 126 11.01 6.28 0.47
C GLY A 126 11.01 7.12 -0.80
N GLY A 127 10.14 8.14 -0.92
CA GLY A 127 10.01 8.94 -2.15
C GLY A 127 9.22 8.25 -3.25
N CYS A 128 8.38 7.28 -2.87
CA CYS A 128 7.39 6.65 -3.74
C CYS A 128 6.00 6.76 -3.11
N ALA A 129 4.98 6.93 -3.93
CA ALA A 129 3.58 6.83 -3.54
C ALA A 129 2.87 5.85 -4.46
N ALA A 130 1.99 5.03 -3.90
CA ALA A 130 1.22 4.04 -4.65
C ALA A 130 -0.27 4.11 -4.28
N ALA A 131 -1.11 3.75 -5.24
CA ALA A 131 -2.55 3.67 -5.03
C ALA A 131 -3.20 2.61 -5.90
N VAL A 132 -4.30 2.08 -5.38
CA VAL A 132 -5.27 1.23 -6.06
C VAL A 132 -6.67 1.79 -5.90
N ALA A 133 -7.54 1.54 -6.86
CA ALA A 133 -8.96 1.83 -6.75
C ALA A 133 -9.78 0.73 -7.42
N LEU A 134 -10.96 0.46 -6.89
CA LEU A 134 -11.92 -0.54 -7.36
C LEU A 134 -13.33 0.06 -7.38
N PRO A 135 -14.21 -0.34 -8.29
CA PRO A 135 -15.65 -0.14 -8.14
C PRO A 135 -16.15 -0.88 -6.88
N THR A 136 -17.10 -0.27 -6.17
CA THR A 136 -17.83 -0.97 -5.11
C THR A 136 -18.48 -2.24 -5.65
N GLY A 137 -18.39 -3.34 -4.88
CA GLY A 137 -18.92 -4.65 -5.28
C GLY A 137 -17.89 -5.61 -5.87
N GLN A 138 -16.69 -5.14 -6.25
CA GLN A 138 -15.58 -6.05 -6.62
C GLN A 138 -14.86 -6.60 -5.39
N ALA A 139 -14.81 -5.84 -4.31
CA ALA A 139 -14.31 -6.26 -3.01
C ALA A 139 -15.09 -5.53 -1.91
N GLN A 140 -15.04 -6.00 -0.68
CA GLN A 140 -15.58 -5.30 0.47
C GLN A 140 -14.55 -4.36 1.10
N GLY A 141 -13.27 -4.65 0.90
CA GLY A 141 -12.16 -3.80 1.34
C GLY A 141 -10.88 -4.12 0.58
N ILE A 142 -10.03 -3.13 0.40
CA ILE A 142 -8.69 -3.25 -0.18
C ILE A 142 -7.70 -2.41 0.60
N GLY A 143 -6.54 -2.97 0.88
CA GLY A 143 -5.42 -2.29 1.50
C GLY A 143 -4.13 -2.58 0.79
N ILE A 144 -3.37 -1.54 0.52
CA ILE A 144 -1.97 -1.64 0.11
C ILE A 144 -1.10 -0.93 1.13
N ASP A 145 0.12 -1.43 1.27
CA ASP A 145 1.13 -0.70 1.99
C ASP A 145 2.47 -0.79 1.28
N LEU A 146 3.25 0.26 1.42
CA LEU A 146 4.54 0.43 0.78
C LEU A 146 5.56 0.83 1.85
N GLU A 147 6.59 0.03 2.01
CA GLU A 147 7.64 0.29 2.98
C GLU A 147 9.04 0.14 2.38
N ARG A 148 9.93 1.03 2.76
CA ARG A 148 11.35 0.87 2.48
C ARG A 148 11.93 -0.20 3.41
N LEU A 149 12.85 -1.03 2.89
CA LEU A 149 13.55 -2.00 3.71
C LEU A 149 14.08 -1.35 4.99
N LEU A 150 13.78 -1.99 6.11
CA LEU A 150 14.14 -1.50 7.44
C LEU A 150 15.64 -1.29 7.55
N ALA A 151 16.03 -0.06 7.84
CA ALA A 151 17.39 0.21 8.27
C ALA A 151 17.62 -0.39 9.68
N PRO A 152 18.86 -0.78 10.03
CA PRO A 152 19.15 -1.37 11.33
C PRO A 152 18.62 -0.56 12.52
N ALA A 153 18.69 0.77 12.43
CA ALA A 153 18.19 1.66 13.49
C ALA A 153 16.65 1.65 13.64
N ALA A 154 15.91 1.38 12.57
CA ALA A 154 14.45 1.30 12.61
C ALA A 154 13.93 -0.10 12.98
N ARG A 155 14.76 -1.13 12.81
CA ARG A 155 14.42 -2.53 13.05
C ARG A 155 13.95 -2.77 14.49
N GLU A 156 14.71 -2.26 15.47
CA GLU A 156 14.38 -2.45 16.90
C GLU A 156 13.02 -1.83 17.25
N ALA A 157 12.72 -0.65 16.70
CA ALA A 157 11.44 0.00 16.92
C ALA A 157 10.28 -0.81 16.33
N VAL A 158 10.44 -1.37 15.11
CA VAL A 158 9.41 -2.20 14.49
C VAL A 158 9.21 -3.51 15.27
N LEU A 159 10.29 -4.18 15.67
CA LEU A 159 10.22 -5.39 16.49
C LEU A 159 9.52 -5.14 17.83
N SER A 160 9.78 -4.00 18.48
CA SER A 160 9.16 -3.69 19.77
C SER A 160 7.68 -3.33 19.68
N MET A 161 7.20 -2.85 18.52
CA MET A 161 5.84 -2.35 18.36
C MET A 161 4.91 -3.29 17.58
N ALA A 162 5.44 -4.02 16.61
CA ALA A 162 4.60 -4.68 15.61
C ALA A 162 4.86 -6.17 15.43
N ILE A 163 6.02 -6.69 15.83
CA ILE A 163 6.46 -8.06 15.53
C ILE A 163 7.06 -8.67 16.80
N ASP A 164 6.48 -9.77 17.27
CA ASP A 164 7.03 -10.47 18.44
C ASP A 164 8.19 -11.43 18.07
N ALA A 165 8.82 -12.00 19.11
CA ALA A 165 9.96 -12.89 18.92
C ALA A 165 9.62 -14.16 18.12
N GLN A 166 8.41 -14.73 18.31
CA GLN A 166 7.98 -15.92 17.59
C GLN A 166 7.76 -15.64 16.09
N GLU A 167 7.18 -14.49 15.79
CA GLU A 167 7.04 -14.00 14.42
C GLU A 167 8.41 -13.79 13.76
N ALA A 168 9.34 -13.15 14.48
CA ALA A 168 10.70 -12.91 13.99
C ALA A 168 11.46 -14.21 13.72
N ASP A 169 11.35 -15.21 14.60
CA ASP A 169 11.98 -16.52 14.43
C ASP A 169 11.39 -17.28 13.22
N LEU A 170 10.07 -17.22 13.04
CA LEU A 170 9.40 -17.83 11.87
C LEU A 170 9.91 -17.20 10.57
N LEU A 171 10.06 -15.87 10.52
CA LEU A 171 10.59 -15.17 9.35
C LEU A 171 12.08 -15.47 9.12
N ALA A 172 12.87 -15.58 10.19
CA ALA A 172 14.28 -15.93 10.09
C ALA A 172 14.45 -17.34 9.49
N ALA A 173 13.62 -18.30 9.91
CA ALA A 173 13.62 -19.67 9.39
C ALA A 173 13.16 -19.75 7.91
N ALA A 174 12.31 -18.84 7.46
CA ALA A 174 11.81 -18.77 6.09
C ALA A 174 12.73 -18.00 5.13
N ALA A 175 13.68 -17.21 5.63
CA ALA A 175 14.50 -16.31 4.82
C ALA A 175 15.38 -17.05 3.80
N ASP A 176 15.53 -16.44 2.62
CA ASP A 176 16.38 -16.91 1.54
C ASP A 176 17.22 -15.76 0.95
N PRO A 177 18.10 -16.01 -0.06
CA PRO A 177 18.90 -14.94 -0.68
C PRO A 177 18.08 -13.84 -1.37
N GLN A 178 16.87 -14.13 -1.83
CA GLN A 178 15.98 -13.15 -2.48
C GLN A 178 15.19 -12.35 -1.42
N TRP A 179 14.75 -13.01 -0.36
CA TRP A 179 14.02 -12.44 0.75
C TRP A 179 14.78 -12.62 2.06
N SER A 180 15.70 -11.70 2.32
CA SER A 180 16.45 -11.69 3.60
C SER A 180 15.51 -11.54 4.80
N HIS A 181 15.98 -11.88 5.99
CA HIS A 181 15.21 -11.71 7.22
C HIS A 181 14.70 -10.26 7.38
N ASP A 182 15.54 -9.24 7.14
CA ASP A 182 15.12 -7.84 7.23
C ASP A 182 14.06 -7.47 6.18
N ALA A 183 14.12 -8.08 5.00
CA ALA A 183 13.10 -7.89 3.97
C ALA A 183 11.77 -8.54 4.37
N LEU A 184 11.80 -9.71 5.02
CA LEU A 184 10.60 -10.38 5.53
C LEU A 184 10.01 -9.65 6.75
N LEU A 185 10.84 -9.10 7.63
CA LEU A 185 10.37 -8.23 8.72
C LEU A 185 9.66 -6.99 8.17
N THR A 186 10.24 -6.36 7.14
CA THR A 186 9.61 -5.23 6.45
C THR A 186 8.27 -5.65 5.81
N ALA A 187 8.25 -6.80 5.14
CA ALA A 187 7.05 -7.34 4.51
C ALA A 187 5.96 -7.66 5.54
N LEU A 188 6.31 -8.21 6.71
CA LEU A 188 5.33 -8.49 7.76
C LEU A 188 4.74 -7.21 8.36
N PHE A 189 5.59 -6.22 8.68
CA PHE A 189 5.11 -4.91 9.14
C PHE A 189 4.12 -4.30 8.13
N SER A 190 4.55 -4.21 6.88
CA SER A 190 3.72 -3.71 5.78
C SER A 190 2.44 -4.54 5.57
N ALA A 191 2.49 -5.88 5.73
CA ALA A 191 1.33 -6.75 5.61
C ALA A 191 0.26 -6.47 6.68
N LYS A 192 0.69 -6.22 7.92
CA LYS A 192 -0.23 -5.82 9.00
C LYS A 192 -0.89 -4.47 8.71
N GLU A 193 -0.15 -3.51 8.15
CA GLU A 193 -0.68 -2.23 7.68
C GLU A 193 -1.68 -2.41 6.51
N SER A 194 -1.39 -3.27 5.55
CA SER A 194 -2.31 -3.57 4.45
C SER A 194 -3.61 -4.22 4.95
N LEU A 195 -3.51 -5.15 5.89
CA LEU A 195 -4.68 -5.76 6.53
C LEU A 195 -5.50 -4.71 7.27
N PHE A 196 -4.84 -3.83 8.07
CA PHE A 196 -5.51 -2.74 8.76
C PHE A 196 -6.28 -1.84 7.77
N LYS A 197 -5.64 -1.39 6.70
CA LYS A 197 -6.27 -0.52 5.69
C LYS A 197 -7.46 -1.19 5.01
N ALA A 198 -7.36 -2.48 4.67
CA ALA A 198 -8.42 -3.24 4.04
C ALA A 198 -9.62 -3.47 4.97
N ALA A 199 -9.37 -3.73 6.26
CA ALA A 199 -10.38 -4.06 7.23
C ALA A 199 -11.04 -2.82 7.86
N PHE A 200 -10.38 -1.65 7.82
CA PHE A 200 -10.77 -0.45 8.56
C PHE A 200 -12.22 -0.04 8.32
N GLY A 201 -12.69 -0.09 7.07
CA GLY A 201 -14.07 0.27 6.73
C GLY A 201 -15.14 -0.61 7.39
N ALA A 202 -14.86 -1.90 7.58
CA ALA A 202 -15.76 -2.85 8.23
C ALA A 202 -15.62 -2.83 9.76
N VAL A 203 -14.39 -2.66 10.27
CA VAL A 203 -14.08 -2.66 11.70
C VAL A 203 -14.52 -1.33 12.35
N GLY A 204 -14.34 -0.20 11.66
CA GLY A 204 -14.76 1.12 12.12
C GLY A 204 -13.98 1.69 13.32
N ARG A 205 -12.92 1.02 13.75
CA ARG A 205 -12.04 1.44 14.85
C ARG A 205 -10.59 1.07 14.57
N TYR A 206 -9.66 1.70 15.25
CA TYR A 206 -8.27 1.24 15.28
C TYR A 206 -8.15 -0.10 15.99
N PHE A 207 -7.24 -0.95 15.52
CA PHE A 207 -6.79 -2.16 16.20
C PHE A 207 -5.28 -2.29 16.05
N ASP A 208 -4.66 -2.91 17.03
CA ASP A 208 -3.21 -2.97 17.16
C ASP A 208 -2.59 -4.10 16.30
N PHE A 209 -1.30 -4.04 16.08
CA PHE A 209 -0.54 -5.05 15.34
C PHE A 209 -0.65 -6.46 15.95
N GLU A 210 -0.94 -6.53 17.26
CA GLU A 210 -1.15 -7.78 17.97
C GLU A 210 -2.42 -8.53 17.56
N ALA A 211 -3.39 -7.83 16.98
CA ALA A 211 -4.63 -8.42 16.48
C ALA A 211 -4.43 -9.42 15.33
N ALA A 212 -3.24 -9.44 14.71
CA ALA A 212 -2.90 -10.38 13.66
C ALA A 212 -1.46 -10.88 13.80
N ARG A 213 -1.27 -12.22 13.80
CA ARG A 213 0.04 -12.87 13.94
C ARG A 213 0.38 -13.66 12.69
N VAL A 214 1.65 -13.58 12.23
CA VAL A 214 2.08 -14.42 11.11
C VAL A 214 2.07 -15.90 11.52
N CYS A 215 1.41 -16.73 10.73
CA CYS A 215 1.34 -18.18 10.93
C CYS A 215 1.90 -18.98 9.74
N GLY A 216 2.45 -18.31 8.73
CA GLY A 216 3.13 -18.96 7.62
C GLY A 216 3.64 -17.96 6.58
N VAL A 217 4.70 -18.39 5.88
CA VAL A 217 5.32 -17.68 4.76
C VAL A 217 5.40 -18.64 3.58
N ASP A 218 4.94 -18.21 2.41
CA ASP A 218 5.10 -18.91 1.14
C ASP A 218 5.90 -17.99 0.20
N LEU A 219 7.22 -18.18 0.15
CA LEU A 219 8.10 -17.38 -0.69
C LEU A 219 7.88 -17.62 -2.17
N ALA A 220 7.51 -18.84 -2.56
CA ALA A 220 7.27 -19.19 -3.96
C ALA A 220 6.06 -18.44 -4.53
N ARG A 221 5.02 -18.26 -3.71
CA ARG A 221 3.83 -17.50 -4.05
C ARG A 221 3.88 -16.06 -3.57
N GLN A 222 4.89 -15.69 -2.80
CA GLN A 222 5.02 -14.39 -2.14
C GLN A 222 3.77 -14.05 -1.32
N ARG A 223 3.42 -14.94 -0.35
CA ARG A 223 2.29 -14.79 0.55
C ARG A 223 2.72 -14.87 2.01
N LEU A 224 2.23 -13.93 2.81
CA LEU A 224 2.23 -14.01 4.27
C LEU A 224 0.82 -14.40 4.72
N ARG A 225 0.72 -15.39 5.59
CA ARG A 225 -0.54 -15.80 6.21
C ARG A 225 -0.60 -15.22 7.61
N LEU A 226 -1.56 -14.32 7.83
CA LEU A 226 -1.80 -13.67 9.11
C LEU A 226 -3.06 -14.28 9.73
N ARG A 227 -2.94 -14.79 10.96
CA ARG A 227 -4.06 -15.30 11.76
C ARG A 227 -4.53 -14.22 12.72
N LEU A 228 -5.83 -13.95 12.73
CA LEU A 228 -6.43 -13.05 13.72
C LEU A 228 -6.41 -13.67 15.11
N THR A 229 -6.02 -12.88 16.10
CA THR A 229 -5.92 -13.27 17.51
C THR A 229 -7.16 -12.88 18.31
N GLU A 230 -8.01 -12.04 17.72
CA GLU A 230 -9.27 -11.58 18.28
C GLU A 230 -10.32 -11.37 17.19
N THR A 231 -11.59 -11.33 17.56
CA THR A 231 -12.67 -10.93 16.64
C THR A 231 -12.71 -9.40 16.55
N LEU A 232 -12.42 -8.86 15.37
CA LEU A 232 -12.44 -7.42 15.09
C LEU A 232 -13.86 -6.95 14.74
N CYS A 233 -14.58 -7.72 13.94
CA CYS A 233 -15.99 -7.53 13.58
C CYS A 233 -16.54 -8.86 13.01
N ALA A 234 -17.79 -8.85 12.54
CA ALA A 234 -18.45 -10.05 12.02
C ALA A 234 -17.71 -10.69 10.82
N GLN A 235 -17.03 -9.88 10.01
CA GLN A 235 -16.29 -10.32 8.83
C GLN A 235 -14.84 -10.73 9.14
N PHE A 236 -14.34 -10.37 10.32
CA PHE A 236 -12.97 -10.64 10.76
C PHE A 236 -12.99 -11.30 12.14
N ALA A 237 -13.25 -12.62 12.15
CA ALA A 237 -13.36 -13.41 13.36
C ALA A 237 -11.99 -13.92 13.85
N GLU A 238 -11.84 -14.12 15.14
CA GLU A 238 -10.68 -14.79 15.75
C GLU A 238 -10.40 -16.11 15.05
N GLY A 239 -9.11 -16.41 14.83
CA GLY A 239 -8.65 -17.62 14.16
C GLY A 239 -8.71 -17.57 12.63
N GLN A 240 -9.41 -16.60 12.02
CA GLN A 240 -9.41 -16.41 10.57
C GLN A 240 -7.99 -16.14 10.05
N VAL A 241 -7.66 -16.73 8.90
CA VAL A 241 -6.36 -16.51 8.23
C VAL A 241 -6.56 -15.64 7.00
N CYS A 242 -5.82 -14.53 6.96
CA CYS A 242 -5.75 -13.61 5.84
C CYS A 242 -4.45 -13.86 5.06
N GLU A 243 -4.53 -14.02 3.75
CA GLU A 243 -3.37 -14.21 2.86
C GLU A 243 -2.99 -12.88 2.22
N ILE A 244 -1.86 -12.32 2.65
CA ILE A 244 -1.37 -11.01 2.19
C ILE A 244 -0.32 -11.23 1.11
N GLY A 245 -0.50 -10.64 -0.07
CA GLY A 245 0.50 -10.61 -1.12
C GLY A 245 1.64 -9.66 -0.79
N PHE A 246 2.88 -10.02 -1.13
CA PHE A 246 4.02 -9.13 -0.98
C PHE A 246 4.95 -9.22 -2.20
N ALA A 247 5.55 -8.09 -2.60
CA ALA A 247 6.45 -8.02 -3.73
C ALA A 247 7.47 -6.89 -3.57
N ARG A 248 8.59 -6.97 -4.28
CA ARG A 248 9.47 -5.81 -4.49
C ARG A 248 9.00 -5.02 -5.70
N LEU A 249 9.12 -3.71 -5.62
CA LEU A 249 8.89 -2.85 -6.78
C LEU A 249 10.18 -2.76 -7.61
N ASP A 250 10.06 -2.94 -8.92
CA ASP A 250 11.17 -2.71 -9.86
C ASP A 250 11.49 -1.22 -10.06
N LEU A 251 10.60 -0.36 -9.58
CA LEU A 251 10.79 1.10 -9.51
C LEU A 251 11.89 1.49 -8.49
N ASP A 252 11.98 0.78 -7.38
CA ASP A 252 13.05 0.84 -6.39
C ASP A 252 13.09 -0.50 -5.62
N SER A 253 14.16 -1.29 -5.81
CA SER A 253 14.33 -2.61 -5.18
C SER A 253 14.40 -2.57 -3.64
N GLN A 254 14.54 -1.38 -3.06
CA GLN A 254 14.47 -1.17 -1.61
C GLN A 254 13.04 -1.00 -1.09
N LEU A 255 12.03 -1.04 -1.97
CA LEU A 255 10.63 -0.91 -1.58
C LEU A 255 9.94 -2.28 -1.63
N VAL A 256 9.24 -2.58 -0.56
CA VAL A 256 8.33 -3.71 -0.43
C VAL A 256 6.91 -3.18 -0.49
N LEU A 257 6.13 -3.75 -1.38
CA LEU A 257 4.68 -3.54 -1.46
C LEU A 257 3.98 -4.76 -0.88
N THR A 258 2.95 -4.53 -0.09
CA THR A 258 2.00 -5.56 0.33
C THR A 258 0.59 -5.18 -0.07
N HIS A 259 -0.28 -6.18 -0.24
CA HIS A 259 -1.68 -5.93 -0.58
C HIS A 259 -2.60 -7.02 -0.03
N TYR A 260 -3.81 -6.62 0.29
CA TYR A 260 -4.89 -7.51 0.73
C TYR A 260 -6.24 -6.97 0.25
N ALA A 261 -7.07 -7.83 -0.32
CA ALA A 261 -8.46 -7.55 -0.66
C ALA A 261 -9.36 -8.70 -0.17
N TRP A 262 -10.61 -8.39 0.18
CA TRP A 262 -11.56 -9.37 0.74
C TRP A 262 -13.00 -9.04 0.35
#